data_7309f374cb5acfd26513ddd49a963f1d
#
_entry.id   7309f374cb5acfd26513ddd49a963f1d
#
_cell.length_a   1.000
_cell.length_b   1.000
_cell.length_c   1.000
_cell.angle_alpha   90.00
_cell.angle_beta   90.00
_cell.angle_gamma   90.00
#
_symmetry.space_group_name_H-M   'P 1'
#
loop_
_entity.id
_entity.type
_entity.pdbx_description
1 polymer ?
#
loop_
_entity_poly.entity_id
_entity_poly.type
_entity_poly.pdbx_seq_one_letter_code
_entity_poly.pdbx_strand_id
1 'polypeptide(L)'
;MQLPVLPASLAEATRRARISLAVMVGCVLLIGLVVPWLANAYWIKTLTSSLALSIAAAGVALLYGQLGLVSLCQYALLGAGGWIALRAGHGLGWPFELSVLAGGLLSCAVGMLAGLPALRLKGLYLALVTMMMAGGFQVVINVMGFPDGGAGWLGRVFGSERLMMPRPALALSDAAYFRYVAVWLAAVLALIELHRRTRAGRSWALIRRGEAAAVAAGVNILRYQTWAFGLAGFCAGVAGALLAGGVGQLDGRAFTAGDSVMLFALTVVGGVYHWAGALIAGLLLRAVPALLTDFGVNGYLAMIFFGVALLHALITAPSGIAGQLAGAFEAVRKRFARGVRGSDQEKEATP
;
A
#
# COMPACT_ATOMS: atom_id res chain seq x y z
N MET A 1 -30.55 12.57 -6.19
CA MET A 1 -29.89 11.27 -6.54
C MET A 1 -29.68 11.28 -8.06
N GLN A 2 -28.52 11.78 -8.52
CA GLN A 2 -28.23 11.83 -9.96
C GLN A 2 -27.66 10.46 -10.37
N LEU A 3 -28.37 9.76 -11.22
CA LEU A 3 -27.89 8.51 -11.84
C LEU A 3 -26.60 8.79 -12.62
N PRO A 4 -25.54 7.96 -12.46
CA PRO A 4 -24.33 8.13 -13.24
C PRO A 4 -24.66 7.94 -14.73
N VAL A 5 -24.31 8.92 -15.55
CA VAL A 5 -24.43 8.85 -17.01
C VAL A 5 -23.60 7.65 -17.48
N LEU A 6 -24.25 6.65 -18.04
CA LEU A 6 -23.59 5.49 -18.64
C LEU A 6 -22.64 5.94 -19.75
N PRO A 7 -21.40 5.44 -19.82
CA PRO A 7 -20.49 5.80 -20.89
C PRO A 7 -21.07 5.35 -22.24
N ALA A 8 -21.06 6.24 -23.22
CA ALA A 8 -21.73 6.07 -24.51
C ALA A 8 -21.21 4.89 -25.36
N SER A 9 -20.03 4.31 -25.04
CA SER A 9 -19.52 3.09 -25.65
C SER A 9 -18.54 2.34 -24.73
N LEU A 10 -18.47 1.00 -24.86
CA LEU A 10 -17.47 0.15 -24.19
C LEU A 10 -16.03 0.60 -24.54
N ALA A 11 -15.82 1.12 -25.75
CA ALA A 11 -14.53 1.65 -26.20
C ALA A 11 -14.07 2.87 -25.40
N GLU A 12 -14.97 3.79 -25.06
CA GLU A 12 -14.64 4.97 -24.25
C GLU A 12 -14.32 4.57 -22.80
N ALA A 13 -15.05 3.61 -22.23
CA ALA A 13 -14.77 3.11 -20.88
C ALA A 13 -13.37 2.46 -20.80
N THR A 14 -13.02 1.65 -21.81
CA THR A 14 -11.68 1.03 -21.87
C THR A 14 -10.58 2.06 -22.10
N ARG A 15 -10.80 3.07 -22.92
CA ARG A 15 -9.86 4.16 -23.17
C ARG A 15 -9.63 4.98 -21.88
N ARG A 16 -10.68 5.40 -21.19
CA ARG A 16 -10.57 6.13 -19.91
C ARG A 16 -9.81 5.32 -18.87
N ALA A 17 -10.08 4.02 -18.81
CA ALA A 17 -9.39 3.12 -17.90
C ALA A 17 -7.88 3.01 -18.23
N ARG A 18 -7.48 2.90 -19.51
CA ARG A 18 -6.06 2.89 -19.91
C ARG A 18 -5.37 4.20 -19.59
N ILE A 19 -6.02 5.34 -19.85
CA ILE A 19 -5.48 6.66 -19.51
C ILE A 19 -5.27 6.78 -17.99
N SER A 20 -6.24 6.37 -17.17
CA SER A 20 -6.10 6.41 -15.71
C SER A 20 -4.92 5.57 -15.22
N LEU A 21 -4.71 4.37 -15.78
CA LEU A 21 -3.56 3.53 -15.47
C LEU A 21 -2.24 4.20 -15.89
N ALA A 22 -2.18 4.74 -17.09
CA ALA A 22 -0.99 5.41 -17.59
C ALA A 22 -0.64 6.66 -16.76
N VAL A 23 -1.64 7.45 -16.36
CA VAL A 23 -1.45 8.61 -15.48
C VAL A 23 -0.93 8.18 -14.10
N MET A 24 -1.52 7.14 -13.51
CA MET A 24 -1.08 6.60 -12.23
C MET A 24 0.39 6.17 -12.27
N VAL A 25 0.75 5.32 -13.24
CA VAL A 25 2.12 4.84 -13.43
C VAL A 25 3.06 6.01 -13.73
N GLY A 26 2.66 6.91 -14.63
CA GLY A 26 3.43 8.10 -14.99
C GLY A 26 3.71 9.01 -13.79
N CYS A 27 2.72 9.28 -12.95
CA CYS A 27 2.89 10.08 -11.73
C CYS A 27 3.87 9.44 -10.75
N VAL A 28 3.77 8.12 -10.51
CA VAL A 28 4.66 7.41 -9.58
C VAL A 28 6.10 7.41 -10.12
N LEU A 29 6.29 7.16 -11.41
CA LEU A 29 7.61 7.19 -12.04
C LEU A 29 8.20 8.60 -12.07
N LEU A 30 7.38 9.62 -12.28
CA LEU A 30 7.81 11.02 -12.22
C LEU A 30 8.28 11.39 -10.81
N ILE A 31 7.56 10.99 -9.76
CA ILE A 31 8.00 11.13 -8.37
C ILE A 31 9.35 10.43 -8.18
N GLY A 32 9.49 9.20 -8.69
CA GLY A 32 10.74 8.43 -8.66
C GLY A 32 11.91 9.14 -9.32
N LEU A 33 11.67 9.89 -10.40
CA LEU A 33 12.69 10.62 -11.13
C LEU A 33 13.06 11.95 -10.45
N VAL A 34 12.06 12.74 -10.03
CA VAL A 34 12.23 14.12 -9.57
C VAL A 34 12.74 14.21 -8.14
N VAL A 35 12.18 13.39 -7.22
CA VAL A 35 12.48 13.48 -5.79
C VAL A 35 13.98 13.33 -5.47
N PRO A 36 14.74 12.39 -6.06
CA PRO A 36 16.17 12.26 -5.76
C PRO A 36 17.04 13.48 -6.13
N TRP A 37 16.54 14.39 -6.97
CA TRP A 37 17.24 15.63 -7.32
C TRP A 37 16.99 16.76 -6.30
N LEU A 38 15.87 16.68 -5.58
CA LEU A 38 15.43 17.74 -4.65
C LEU A 38 15.71 17.40 -3.19
N ALA A 39 15.77 16.11 -2.86
CA ALA A 39 15.85 15.63 -1.49
C ALA A 39 17.31 15.32 -1.08
N ASN A 40 17.65 15.59 0.18
CA ASN A 40 18.92 15.17 0.79
C ASN A 40 18.90 13.66 1.11
N ALA A 41 20.05 13.08 1.49
CA ALA A 41 20.20 11.66 1.76
C ALA A 41 19.24 11.12 2.86
N TYR A 42 18.98 11.91 3.89
CA TYR A 42 18.04 11.57 4.96
C TYR A 42 16.62 11.45 4.41
N TRP A 43 16.16 12.45 3.65
CA TRP A 43 14.83 12.47 3.07
C TRP A 43 14.64 11.40 1.99
N ILE A 44 15.68 11.08 1.20
CA ILE A 44 15.63 9.98 0.24
C ILE A 44 15.35 8.66 0.96
N LYS A 45 16.03 8.36 2.07
CA LYS A 45 15.81 7.12 2.85
C LYS A 45 14.42 7.09 3.48
N THR A 46 13.97 8.20 4.06
CA THR A 46 12.64 8.33 4.66
C THR A 46 11.54 8.13 3.63
N LEU A 47 11.65 8.79 2.47
CA LEU A 47 10.69 8.67 1.39
C LEU A 47 10.74 7.28 0.72
N THR A 48 11.90 6.62 0.65
CA THR A 48 12.01 5.23 0.21
C THR A 48 11.18 4.30 1.09
N SER A 49 11.31 4.44 2.41
CA SER A 49 10.50 3.68 3.37
C SER A 49 9.01 4.02 3.25
N SER A 50 8.67 5.29 3.00
CA SER A 50 7.29 5.72 2.75
C SER A 50 6.70 5.05 1.50
N LEU A 51 7.45 4.98 0.38
CA LEU A 51 7.00 4.31 -0.84
C LEU A 51 6.83 2.80 -0.63
N ALA A 52 7.74 2.15 0.08
CA ALA A 52 7.60 0.73 0.41
C ALA A 52 6.33 0.47 1.26
N LEU A 53 6.06 1.31 2.27
CA LEU A 53 4.84 1.22 3.07
C LEU A 53 3.57 1.57 2.27
N SER A 54 3.68 2.41 1.24
CA SER A 54 2.58 2.67 0.30
C SER A 54 2.16 1.41 -0.46
N ILE A 55 3.10 0.49 -0.74
CA ILE A 55 2.78 -0.82 -1.33
C ILE A 55 1.93 -1.65 -0.36
N ALA A 56 2.28 -1.69 0.93
CA ALA A 56 1.48 -2.37 1.94
C ALA A 56 0.09 -1.72 2.11
N ALA A 57 0.04 -0.37 2.15
CA ALA A 57 -1.21 0.38 2.19
C ALA A 57 -2.11 0.10 0.98
N ALA A 58 -1.54 -0.11 -0.21
CA ALA A 58 -2.31 -0.51 -1.40
C ALA A 58 -2.99 -1.88 -1.22
N GLY A 59 -2.36 -2.82 -0.52
CA GLY A 59 -2.98 -4.10 -0.12
C GLY A 59 -4.14 -3.90 0.86
N VAL A 60 -4.00 -3.02 1.86
CA VAL A 60 -5.10 -2.64 2.77
C VAL A 60 -6.24 -1.98 2.01
N ALA A 61 -5.93 -1.01 1.13
CA ALA A 61 -6.92 -0.33 0.30
C ALA A 61 -7.67 -1.29 -0.63
N LEU A 62 -7.02 -2.35 -1.12
CA LEU A 62 -7.66 -3.40 -1.88
C LEU A 62 -8.72 -4.14 -1.05
N LEU A 63 -8.37 -4.62 0.16
CA LEU A 63 -9.29 -5.38 1.01
C LEU A 63 -10.47 -4.51 1.44
N TYR A 64 -10.20 -3.35 2.01
CA TYR A 64 -11.24 -2.48 2.52
C TYR A 64 -11.98 -1.75 1.39
N GLY A 65 -11.26 -1.21 0.42
CA GLY A 65 -11.82 -0.47 -0.69
C GLY A 65 -12.66 -1.31 -1.65
N GLN A 66 -12.33 -2.58 -1.91
CA GLN A 66 -13.04 -3.42 -2.86
C GLN A 66 -14.05 -4.37 -2.21
N LEU A 67 -13.78 -4.85 -1.01
CA LEU A 67 -14.59 -5.87 -0.33
C LEU A 67 -15.23 -5.39 0.97
N GLY A 68 -14.78 -4.26 1.54
CA GLY A 68 -15.21 -3.80 2.86
C GLY A 68 -14.63 -4.63 4.01
N LEU A 69 -13.59 -5.43 3.74
CA LEU A 69 -12.97 -6.30 4.73
C LEU A 69 -11.88 -5.55 5.51
N VAL A 70 -12.02 -5.51 6.83
CA VAL A 70 -11.01 -4.93 7.73
C VAL A 70 -10.01 -6.02 8.10
N SER A 71 -8.75 -5.84 7.70
CA SER A 71 -7.64 -6.74 8.07
C SER A 71 -6.57 -5.96 8.81
N LEU A 72 -6.24 -6.41 10.02
CA LEU A 72 -5.26 -5.80 10.91
C LEU A 72 -3.99 -6.69 11.08
N CYS A 73 -3.66 -7.51 10.08
CA CYS A 73 -2.45 -8.35 10.09
C CYS A 73 -1.41 -7.92 9.04
N GLN A 74 -1.55 -6.77 8.41
CA GLN A 74 -0.71 -6.39 7.27
C GLN A 74 0.77 -6.19 7.66
N TYR A 75 1.06 -5.65 8.86
CA TYR A 75 2.43 -5.53 9.33
C TYR A 75 3.07 -6.90 9.65
N ALA A 76 2.30 -7.86 10.12
CA ALA A 76 2.77 -9.23 10.29
C ALA A 76 3.13 -9.88 8.95
N LEU A 77 2.28 -9.70 7.92
CA LEU A 77 2.56 -10.18 6.56
C LEU A 77 3.76 -9.46 5.93
N LEU A 78 3.92 -8.16 6.21
CA LEU A 78 5.09 -7.38 5.81
C LEU A 78 6.35 -7.93 6.49
N GLY A 79 6.31 -8.19 7.79
CA GLY A 79 7.40 -8.81 8.55
C GLY A 79 7.75 -10.20 8.02
N ALA A 80 6.75 -11.04 7.74
CA ALA A 80 6.94 -12.37 7.16
C ALA A 80 7.62 -12.30 5.78
N GLY A 81 7.20 -11.37 4.91
CA GLY A 81 7.83 -11.16 3.60
C GLY A 81 9.27 -10.69 3.70
N GLY A 82 9.55 -9.75 4.61
CA GLY A 82 10.90 -9.30 4.89
C GLY A 82 11.79 -10.41 5.44
N TRP A 83 11.26 -11.24 6.36
CA TRP A 83 11.96 -12.42 6.87
C TRP A 83 12.37 -13.38 5.75
N ILE A 84 11.41 -13.73 4.91
CA ILE A 84 11.65 -14.66 3.80
C ILE A 84 12.68 -14.09 2.83
N ALA A 85 12.58 -12.80 2.49
CA ALA A 85 13.52 -12.14 1.61
C ALA A 85 14.95 -12.13 2.18
N LEU A 86 15.10 -11.83 3.49
CA LEU A 86 16.38 -11.91 4.19
C LEU A 86 16.93 -13.33 4.21
N ARG A 87 16.08 -14.34 4.44
CA ARG A 87 16.52 -15.75 4.41
C ARG A 87 16.96 -16.20 3.02
N ALA A 88 16.22 -15.80 1.99
CA ALA A 88 16.59 -16.10 0.62
C ALA A 88 17.90 -15.42 0.22
N GLY A 89 18.09 -14.15 0.60
CA GLY A 89 19.32 -13.41 0.32
C GLY A 89 20.54 -13.93 1.10
N HIS A 90 20.40 -14.10 2.42
CA HIS A 90 21.53 -14.50 3.29
C HIS A 90 21.83 -15.99 3.24
N GLY A 91 20.80 -16.85 3.19
CA GLY A 91 21.00 -18.30 3.26
C GLY A 91 21.17 -18.99 1.91
N LEU A 92 20.48 -18.53 0.88
CA LEU A 92 20.49 -19.13 -0.45
C LEU A 92 21.30 -18.32 -1.46
N GLY A 93 21.74 -17.10 -1.10
CA GLY A 93 22.48 -16.23 -2.02
C GLY A 93 21.68 -15.79 -3.25
N TRP A 94 20.35 -15.74 -3.11
CA TRP A 94 19.49 -15.37 -4.23
C TRP A 94 19.65 -13.90 -4.62
N PRO A 95 19.52 -13.57 -5.93
CA PRO A 95 19.43 -12.19 -6.37
C PRO A 95 18.31 -11.45 -5.64
N PHE A 96 18.50 -10.14 -5.45
CA PHE A 96 17.56 -9.31 -4.70
C PHE A 96 16.13 -9.40 -5.25
N GLU A 97 15.97 -9.37 -6.57
CA GLU A 97 14.70 -9.43 -7.28
C GLU A 97 13.93 -10.72 -6.97
N LEU A 98 14.64 -11.85 -6.99
CA LEU A 98 14.03 -13.15 -6.63
C LEU A 98 13.66 -13.20 -5.15
N SER A 99 14.48 -12.61 -4.27
CA SER A 99 14.18 -12.51 -2.84
C SER A 99 12.92 -11.68 -2.57
N VAL A 100 12.73 -10.56 -3.30
CA VAL A 100 11.51 -9.74 -3.23
C VAL A 100 10.28 -10.53 -3.70
N LEU A 101 10.40 -11.23 -4.83
CA LEU A 101 9.30 -12.07 -5.34
C LEU A 101 8.97 -13.21 -4.38
N ALA A 102 9.98 -13.87 -3.82
CA ALA A 102 9.78 -14.94 -2.83
C ALA A 102 9.07 -14.41 -1.58
N GLY A 103 9.50 -13.25 -1.05
CA GLY A 103 8.84 -12.58 0.08
C GLY A 103 7.38 -12.26 -0.24
N GLY A 104 7.10 -11.73 -1.43
CA GLY A 104 5.75 -11.45 -1.89
C GLY A 104 4.88 -12.70 -2.04
N LEU A 105 5.37 -13.73 -2.73
CA LEU A 105 4.61 -14.96 -3.01
C LEU A 105 4.33 -15.78 -1.75
N LEU A 106 5.32 -15.92 -0.86
CA LEU A 106 5.11 -16.62 0.41
C LEU A 106 4.20 -15.84 1.36
N SER A 107 4.30 -14.51 1.40
CA SER A 107 3.32 -13.70 2.14
C SER A 107 1.93 -13.74 1.51
N CYS A 108 1.81 -13.91 0.19
CA CYS A 108 0.55 -14.20 -0.47
C CYS A 108 -0.05 -15.52 0.04
N ALA A 109 0.73 -16.60 0.08
CA ALA A 109 0.29 -17.90 0.59
C ALA A 109 -0.10 -17.82 2.08
N VAL A 110 0.72 -17.17 2.91
CA VAL A 110 0.41 -16.93 4.34
C VAL A 110 -0.87 -16.12 4.48
N GLY A 111 -1.04 -15.06 3.69
CA GLY A 111 -2.26 -14.24 3.68
C GLY A 111 -3.50 -15.04 3.31
N MET A 112 -3.42 -15.94 2.31
CA MET A 112 -4.53 -16.83 1.96
C MET A 112 -4.85 -17.79 3.10
N LEU A 113 -3.84 -18.43 3.70
CA LEU A 113 -4.02 -19.37 4.82
C LEU A 113 -4.60 -18.64 6.04
N ALA A 114 -4.09 -17.47 6.35
CA ALA A 114 -4.56 -16.63 7.44
C ALA A 114 -6.00 -16.13 7.20
N GLY A 115 -6.33 -15.82 5.97
CA GLY A 115 -7.66 -15.38 5.56
C GLY A 115 -8.72 -16.47 5.74
N LEU A 116 -8.42 -17.74 5.47
CA LEU A 116 -9.40 -18.82 5.48
C LEU A 116 -10.23 -18.93 6.78
N PRO A 117 -9.64 -19.02 7.99
CA PRO A 117 -10.42 -19.04 9.21
C PRO A 117 -11.10 -17.69 9.50
N ALA A 118 -10.43 -16.58 9.18
CA ALA A 118 -10.92 -15.24 9.43
C ALA A 118 -12.16 -14.91 8.58
N LEU A 119 -12.25 -15.43 7.35
CA LEU A 119 -13.36 -15.18 6.43
C LEU A 119 -14.69 -15.84 6.83
N ARG A 120 -14.70 -16.71 7.84
CA ARG A 120 -15.93 -17.21 8.45
C ARG A 120 -16.58 -16.16 9.36
N LEU A 121 -15.84 -15.10 9.71
CA LEU A 121 -16.26 -14.03 10.59
C LEU A 121 -16.50 -12.76 9.79
N LYS A 122 -17.38 -11.89 10.28
CA LYS A 122 -17.75 -10.65 9.59
C LYS A 122 -17.51 -9.42 10.47
N GLY A 123 -17.27 -8.28 9.82
CA GLY A 123 -17.16 -6.99 10.50
C GLY A 123 -16.04 -6.94 11.54
N LEU A 124 -16.38 -6.56 12.75
CA LEU A 124 -15.42 -6.37 13.85
C LEU A 124 -14.70 -7.66 14.25
N TYR A 125 -15.37 -8.81 14.20
CA TYR A 125 -14.76 -10.09 14.57
C TYR A 125 -13.63 -10.48 13.61
N LEU A 126 -13.76 -10.18 12.31
CA LEU A 126 -12.69 -10.36 11.33
C LEU A 126 -11.48 -9.50 11.68
N ALA A 127 -11.69 -8.23 12.03
CA ALA A 127 -10.62 -7.33 12.43
C ALA A 127 -9.89 -7.83 13.69
N LEU A 128 -10.64 -8.27 14.72
CA LEU A 128 -10.06 -8.81 15.96
C LEU A 128 -9.22 -10.07 15.70
N VAL A 129 -9.72 -11.02 14.92
CA VAL A 129 -8.97 -12.26 14.62
C VAL A 129 -7.71 -11.95 13.84
N THR A 130 -7.76 -11.06 12.83
CA THR A 130 -6.55 -10.67 12.09
C THR A 130 -5.56 -9.90 12.97
N MET A 131 -6.02 -9.11 13.93
CA MET A 131 -5.16 -8.45 14.91
C MET A 131 -4.51 -9.47 15.87
N MET A 132 -5.26 -10.48 16.34
CA MET A 132 -4.70 -11.58 17.15
C MET A 132 -3.64 -12.36 16.38
N MET A 133 -3.83 -12.58 15.08
CA MET A 133 -2.81 -13.20 14.23
C MET A 133 -1.53 -12.35 14.14
N ALA A 134 -1.66 -11.03 14.05
CA ALA A 134 -0.51 -10.13 14.10
C ALA A 134 0.20 -10.20 15.45
N GLY A 135 -0.54 -10.24 16.55
CA GLY A 135 0.02 -10.47 17.89
C GLY A 135 0.73 -11.82 18.03
N GLY A 136 0.12 -12.89 17.50
CA GLY A 136 0.74 -14.22 17.46
C GLY A 136 2.06 -14.23 16.67
N PHE A 137 2.11 -13.58 15.52
CA PHE A 137 3.35 -13.41 14.75
C PHE A 137 4.42 -12.67 15.57
N GLN A 138 4.05 -11.60 16.27
CA GLN A 138 4.97 -10.87 17.14
C GLN A 138 5.52 -11.73 18.27
N VAL A 139 4.70 -12.56 18.91
CA VAL A 139 5.15 -13.52 19.93
C VAL A 139 6.14 -14.53 19.34
N VAL A 140 5.83 -15.10 18.17
CA VAL A 140 6.71 -16.04 17.48
C VAL A 140 8.06 -15.40 17.19
N ILE A 141 8.09 -14.19 16.66
CA ILE A 141 9.34 -13.47 16.37
C ILE A 141 10.14 -13.17 17.64
N ASN A 142 9.48 -12.81 18.74
CA ASN A 142 10.17 -12.52 20.01
C ASN A 142 10.82 -13.78 20.61
N VAL A 143 10.21 -14.95 20.40
CA VAL A 143 10.73 -16.23 20.90
C VAL A 143 11.78 -16.82 19.96
N MET A 144 11.47 -16.92 18.69
CA MET A 144 12.35 -17.57 17.69
C MET A 144 13.43 -16.62 17.16
N GLY A 145 13.21 -15.31 17.24
CA GLY A 145 14.07 -14.28 16.68
C GLY A 145 13.71 -13.97 15.23
N PHE A 146 14.25 -12.85 14.75
CA PHE A 146 14.15 -12.39 13.37
C PHE A 146 15.51 -12.59 12.70
N PRO A 147 15.57 -12.86 11.37
CA PRO A 147 16.86 -13.01 10.69
C PRO A 147 17.57 -11.66 10.62
N ASP A 148 18.61 -11.53 11.45
CA ASP A 148 19.40 -10.32 11.63
C ASP A 148 20.77 -10.37 10.91
N GLY A 149 20.90 -11.23 9.91
CA GLY A 149 22.13 -11.44 9.13
C GLY A 149 23.00 -12.58 9.62
N GLY A 150 22.58 -13.36 10.63
CA GLY A 150 23.31 -14.52 11.10
C GLY A 150 23.14 -15.76 10.23
N ALA A 151 24.01 -16.74 10.48
CA ALA A 151 23.96 -18.04 9.83
C ALA A 151 22.76 -18.89 10.29
N GLY A 152 22.41 -19.88 9.47
CA GLY A 152 21.34 -20.84 9.77
C GLY A 152 19.94 -20.35 9.40
N TRP A 153 18.94 -21.19 9.61
CA TRP A 153 17.56 -20.93 9.21
C TRP A 153 16.92 -19.76 9.96
N LEU A 154 17.21 -19.61 11.26
CA LEU A 154 16.68 -18.51 12.08
C LEU A 154 17.42 -17.19 11.88
N GLY A 155 18.67 -17.24 11.35
CA GLY A 155 19.45 -16.06 11.04
C GLY A 155 19.91 -15.23 12.21
N ARG A 156 19.96 -15.79 13.43
CA ARG A 156 20.45 -15.08 14.61
C ARG A 156 21.95 -14.89 14.54
N VAL A 157 22.42 -13.69 14.86
CA VAL A 157 23.84 -13.40 15.01
C VAL A 157 24.29 -13.81 16.41
N PHE A 158 25.24 -14.74 16.45
CA PHE A 158 26.05 -15.03 17.63
C PHE A 158 27.45 -14.47 17.36
N GLY A 159 27.64 -13.17 17.59
CA GLY A 159 28.92 -12.50 17.35
C GLY A 159 28.80 -11.10 16.73
N SER A 160 29.91 -10.55 16.29
CA SER A 160 30.01 -9.19 15.78
C SER A 160 29.74 -9.04 14.27
N GLU A 161 29.78 -10.12 13.51
CA GLU A 161 29.60 -10.08 12.06
C GLU A 161 28.11 -10.24 11.68
N ARG A 162 27.55 -9.21 11.08
CA ARG A 162 26.21 -9.21 10.54
C ARG A 162 26.22 -9.13 9.03
N LEU A 163 25.57 -10.08 8.37
CA LEU A 163 25.38 -10.04 6.93
C LEU A 163 24.29 -9.01 6.60
N MET A 164 24.64 -8.04 5.78
CA MET A 164 23.68 -7.09 5.23
C MET A 164 23.07 -7.65 3.96
N MET A 165 21.78 -7.45 3.77
CA MET A 165 21.12 -7.80 2.51
C MET A 165 21.74 -6.97 1.36
N PRO A 166 22.32 -7.58 0.33
CA PRO A 166 22.86 -6.82 -0.78
C PRO A 166 21.74 -6.11 -1.53
N ARG A 167 21.99 -4.86 -1.91
CA ARG A 167 21.08 -4.13 -2.81
C ARG A 167 21.18 -4.70 -4.23
N PRO A 168 20.12 -4.52 -5.05
CA PRO A 168 20.19 -4.93 -6.46
C PRO A 168 21.30 -4.18 -7.18
N ALA A 169 21.98 -4.85 -8.11
CA ALA A 169 23.13 -4.28 -8.85
C ALA A 169 22.77 -2.95 -9.58
N LEU A 170 21.51 -2.81 -9.98
CA LEU A 170 20.98 -1.61 -10.62
C LEU A 170 20.69 -0.44 -9.65
N ALA A 171 20.74 -0.66 -8.33
CA ALA A 171 20.27 0.29 -7.33
C ALA A 171 21.18 0.37 -6.09
N LEU A 172 22.49 0.51 -6.31
CA LEU A 172 23.51 0.57 -5.24
C LEU A 172 23.43 1.88 -4.44
N SER A 173 23.15 3.02 -5.10
CA SER A 173 23.00 4.31 -4.43
C SER A 173 21.60 4.48 -3.85
N ASP A 174 21.45 5.32 -2.80
CA ASP A 174 20.14 5.60 -2.19
C ASP A 174 19.15 6.20 -3.20
N ALA A 175 19.62 7.08 -4.09
CA ALA A 175 18.80 7.66 -5.15
C ALA A 175 18.34 6.61 -6.19
N ALA A 176 19.22 5.69 -6.58
CA ALA A 176 18.86 4.60 -7.47
C ALA A 176 17.88 3.63 -6.80
N TYR A 177 18.08 3.35 -5.51
CA TYR A 177 17.19 2.49 -4.74
C TYR A 177 15.79 3.10 -4.56
N PHE A 178 15.70 4.41 -4.36
CA PHE A 178 14.42 5.13 -4.35
C PHE A 178 13.65 4.94 -5.67
N ARG A 179 14.34 5.12 -6.81
CA ARG A 179 13.74 4.88 -8.14
C ARG A 179 13.29 3.44 -8.31
N TYR A 180 14.10 2.49 -7.84
CA TYR A 180 13.79 1.07 -7.88
C TYR A 180 12.51 0.75 -7.08
N VAL A 181 12.37 1.28 -5.86
CA VAL A 181 11.16 1.12 -5.05
C VAL A 181 9.95 1.80 -5.70
N ALA A 182 10.13 2.96 -6.35
CA ALA A 182 9.07 3.62 -7.11
C ALA A 182 8.57 2.75 -8.29
N VAL A 183 9.47 2.05 -8.99
CA VAL A 183 9.10 1.10 -10.05
C VAL A 183 8.29 -0.07 -9.47
N TRP A 184 8.69 -0.64 -8.35
CA TRP A 184 7.93 -1.69 -7.67
C TRP A 184 6.54 -1.21 -7.23
N LEU A 185 6.45 0.00 -6.68
CA LEU A 185 5.17 0.61 -6.31
C LEU A 185 4.27 0.76 -7.54
N ALA A 186 4.80 1.29 -8.65
CA ALA A 186 4.06 1.42 -9.89
C ALA A 186 3.58 0.06 -10.43
N ALA A 187 4.44 -0.97 -10.37
CA ALA A 187 4.12 -2.33 -10.79
C ALA A 187 3.01 -2.95 -9.94
N VAL A 188 3.08 -2.81 -8.61
CA VAL A 188 2.06 -3.35 -7.69
C VAL A 188 0.73 -2.61 -7.84
N LEU A 189 0.74 -1.28 -7.94
CA LEU A 189 -0.48 -0.51 -8.20
C LEU A 189 -1.11 -0.89 -9.54
N ALA A 190 -0.29 -1.08 -10.58
CA ALA A 190 -0.76 -1.56 -11.88
C ALA A 190 -1.34 -2.97 -11.78
N LEU A 191 -0.71 -3.87 -11.03
CA LEU A 191 -1.20 -5.22 -10.77
C LEU A 191 -2.59 -5.20 -10.11
N ILE A 192 -2.77 -4.39 -9.07
CA ILE A 192 -4.07 -4.22 -8.39
C ILE A 192 -5.11 -3.67 -9.36
N GLU A 193 -4.78 -2.63 -10.12
CA GLU A 193 -5.71 -2.01 -11.06
C GLU A 193 -6.08 -2.97 -12.20
N LEU A 194 -5.15 -3.79 -12.68
CA LEU A 194 -5.45 -4.85 -13.65
C LEU A 194 -6.40 -5.90 -13.06
N HIS A 195 -6.17 -6.35 -11.82
CA HIS A 195 -7.07 -7.30 -11.15
C HIS A 195 -8.48 -6.73 -10.95
N ARG A 196 -8.61 -5.45 -10.63
CA ARG A 196 -9.91 -4.76 -10.52
C ARG A 196 -10.73 -4.82 -11.81
N ARG A 197 -10.07 -4.91 -12.97
CA ARG A 197 -10.73 -4.98 -14.30
C ARG A 197 -11.07 -6.41 -14.73
N THR A 198 -10.53 -7.41 -14.07
CA THR A 198 -10.79 -8.82 -14.37
C THR A 198 -12.11 -9.33 -13.76
N ARG A 199 -12.36 -10.63 -13.92
CA ARG A 199 -13.48 -11.30 -13.25
C ARG A 199 -13.41 -11.16 -11.73
N ALA A 200 -12.19 -11.18 -11.15
CA ALA A 200 -11.99 -11.02 -9.71
C ALA A 200 -12.52 -9.67 -9.21
N GLY A 201 -12.16 -8.57 -9.86
CA GLY A 201 -12.62 -7.23 -9.44
C GLY A 201 -14.14 -7.07 -9.57
N ARG A 202 -14.76 -7.64 -10.62
CA ARG A 202 -16.22 -7.63 -10.75
C ARG A 202 -16.89 -8.44 -9.63
N SER A 203 -16.33 -9.59 -9.28
CA SER A 203 -16.83 -10.43 -8.18
C SER A 203 -16.69 -9.71 -6.84
N TRP A 204 -15.55 -9.01 -6.59
CA TRP A 204 -15.37 -8.21 -5.39
C TRP A 204 -16.41 -7.07 -5.28
N ALA A 205 -16.69 -6.39 -6.37
CA ALA A 205 -17.71 -5.34 -6.41
C ALA A 205 -19.14 -5.88 -6.11
N LEU A 206 -19.46 -7.10 -6.58
CA LEU A 206 -20.73 -7.76 -6.26
C LEU A 206 -20.80 -8.17 -4.79
N ILE A 207 -19.74 -8.79 -4.25
CA ILE A 207 -19.66 -9.19 -2.83
C ILE A 207 -19.85 -7.99 -1.93
N ARG A 208 -19.21 -6.85 -2.26
CA ARG A 208 -19.33 -5.62 -1.50
C ARG A 208 -20.75 -5.04 -1.48
N ARG A 209 -21.48 -5.16 -2.59
CA ARG A 209 -22.88 -4.70 -2.69
C ARG A 209 -23.85 -5.57 -1.88
N GLY A 210 -23.56 -6.87 -1.77
CA GLY A 210 -24.35 -7.82 -0.99
C GLY A 210 -23.97 -9.25 -1.30
N GLU A 211 -23.68 -10.03 -0.27
CA GLU A 211 -23.27 -11.43 -0.40
C GLU A 211 -24.38 -12.28 -1.05
N ALA A 212 -25.65 -12.06 -0.68
CA ALA A 212 -26.80 -12.79 -1.25
C ALA A 212 -26.89 -12.57 -2.77
N ALA A 213 -26.74 -11.33 -3.23
CA ALA A 213 -26.75 -11.01 -4.65
C ALA A 213 -25.55 -11.63 -5.39
N ALA A 214 -24.37 -11.65 -4.75
CA ALA A 214 -23.18 -12.29 -5.30
C ALA A 214 -23.37 -13.81 -5.47
N VAL A 215 -23.92 -14.49 -4.47
CA VAL A 215 -24.24 -15.94 -4.53
C VAL A 215 -25.28 -16.23 -5.62
N ALA A 216 -26.34 -15.43 -5.71
CA ALA A 216 -27.34 -15.56 -6.77
C ALA A 216 -26.74 -15.38 -8.18
N ALA A 217 -25.69 -14.58 -8.32
CA ALA A 217 -24.93 -14.42 -9.55
C ALA A 217 -23.84 -15.51 -9.78
N GLY A 218 -23.80 -16.57 -8.96
CA GLY A 218 -22.86 -17.68 -9.07
C GLY A 218 -21.44 -17.35 -8.59
N VAL A 219 -21.25 -16.30 -7.79
CA VAL A 219 -19.93 -15.92 -7.27
C VAL A 219 -19.61 -16.72 -6.01
N ASN A 220 -18.51 -17.45 -6.02
CA ASN A 220 -17.98 -18.13 -4.84
C ASN A 220 -17.26 -17.11 -3.94
N ILE A 221 -17.95 -16.68 -2.87
CA ILE A 221 -17.48 -15.63 -1.95
C ILE A 221 -16.12 -16.00 -1.34
N LEU A 222 -16.01 -17.21 -0.77
CA LEU A 222 -14.81 -17.66 -0.08
C LEU A 222 -13.59 -17.60 -1.01
N ARG A 223 -13.71 -18.09 -2.24
CA ARG A 223 -12.61 -18.10 -3.22
C ARG A 223 -12.11 -16.69 -3.53
N TYR A 224 -13.03 -15.76 -3.80
CA TYR A 224 -12.65 -14.39 -4.19
C TYR A 224 -12.16 -13.56 -3.02
N GLN A 225 -12.68 -13.79 -1.81
CA GLN A 225 -12.17 -13.15 -0.60
C GLN A 225 -10.77 -13.68 -0.23
N THR A 226 -10.55 -15.01 -0.25
CA THR A 226 -9.23 -15.61 -0.02
C THR A 226 -8.20 -15.10 -1.02
N TRP A 227 -8.56 -14.98 -2.30
CA TRP A 227 -7.69 -14.42 -3.31
C TRP A 227 -7.30 -12.96 -3.02
N ALA A 228 -8.27 -12.15 -2.56
CA ALA A 228 -8.00 -10.76 -2.17
C ALA A 228 -7.03 -10.67 -0.97
N PHE A 229 -7.20 -11.57 0.04
CA PHE A 229 -6.26 -11.68 1.16
C PHE A 229 -4.86 -12.08 0.70
N GLY A 230 -4.76 -13.01 -0.25
CA GLY A 230 -3.49 -13.38 -0.85
C GLY A 230 -2.82 -12.22 -1.58
N LEU A 231 -3.56 -11.48 -2.39
CA LEU A 231 -3.03 -10.33 -3.12
C LEU A 231 -2.60 -9.20 -2.17
N ALA A 232 -3.35 -8.96 -1.10
CA ALA A 232 -2.96 -8.02 -0.06
C ALA A 232 -1.71 -8.48 0.71
N GLY A 233 -1.60 -9.79 0.98
CA GLY A 233 -0.40 -10.40 1.54
C GLY A 233 0.81 -10.27 0.60
N PHE A 234 0.64 -10.46 -0.70
CA PHE A 234 1.67 -10.20 -1.70
C PHE A 234 2.19 -8.76 -1.63
N CYS A 235 1.29 -7.78 -1.60
CA CYS A 235 1.67 -6.38 -1.45
C CYS A 235 2.47 -6.12 -0.17
N ALA A 236 2.01 -6.66 0.97
CA ALA A 236 2.71 -6.53 2.23
C ALA A 236 4.09 -7.21 2.20
N GLY A 237 4.20 -8.41 1.62
CA GLY A 237 5.46 -9.14 1.51
C GLY A 237 6.49 -8.44 0.63
N VAL A 238 6.07 -7.90 -0.52
CA VAL A 238 6.93 -7.06 -1.37
C VAL A 238 7.41 -5.83 -0.61
N ALA A 239 6.50 -5.15 0.12
CA ALA A 239 6.86 -3.99 0.94
C ALA A 239 7.93 -4.34 2.00
N GLY A 240 7.78 -5.48 2.68
CA GLY A 240 8.74 -5.96 3.68
C GLY A 240 10.11 -6.27 3.09
N ALA A 241 10.15 -6.94 1.95
CA ALA A 241 11.39 -7.25 1.24
C ALA A 241 12.12 -5.98 0.75
N LEU A 242 11.37 -4.98 0.25
CA LEU A 242 11.94 -3.70 -0.14
C LEU A 242 12.45 -2.88 1.05
N LEU A 243 11.77 -2.94 2.20
CA LEU A 243 12.28 -2.33 3.44
C LEU A 243 13.57 -3.00 3.90
N ALA A 244 13.66 -4.35 3.82
CA ALA A 244 14.87 -5.09 4.13
C ALA A 244 16.05 -4.65 3.27
N GLY A 245 15.87 -4.51 1.97
CA GLY A 245 16.92 -4.02 1.06
C GLY A 245 17.31 -2.56 1.27
N GLY A 246 16.37 -1.72 1.74
CA GLY A 246 16.63 -0.31 2.03
C GLY A 246 17.54 -0.11 3.25
N VAL A 247 17.29 -0.88 4.31
CA VAL A 247 18.02 -0.78 5.59
C VAL A 247 19.14 -1.83 5.69
N GLY A 248 19.10 -2.86 4.83
CA GLY A 248 20.01 -4.01 4.87
C GLY A 248 19.66 -5.07 5.90
N GLN A 249 18.90 -4.71 6.92
CA GLN A 249 18.42 -5.57 8.00
C GLN A 249 17.05 -5.08 8.46
N LEU A 250 16.29 -5.92 9.15
CA LEU A 250 15.04 -5.54 9.78
C LEU A 250 15.08 -5.94 11.25
N ASP A 251 14.51 -5.12 12.12
CA ASP A 251 14.28 -5.48 13.52
C ASP A 251 12.88 -6.12 13.65
N GLY A 252 12.82 -7.34 14.16
CA GLY A 252 11.56 -8.04 14.41
C GLY A 252 10.61 -7.30 15.35
N ARG A 253 11.16 -6.45 16.24
CA ARG A 253 10.38 -5.61 17.17
C ARG A 253 9.59 -4.51 16.45
N ALA A 254 9.94 -4.16 15.21
CA ALA A 254 9.25 -3.16 14.42
C ALA A 254 7.93 -3.64 13.79
N PHE A 255 7.55 -4.93 13.99
CA PHE A 255 6.35 -5.51 13.38
C PHE A 255 5.26 -5.76 14.42
N THR A 256 4.77 -4.69 15.05
CA THR A 256 3.75 -4.81 16.09
C THR A 256 2.33 -4.90 15.51
N ALA A 257 1.41 -5.50 16.28
CA ALA A 257 -0.01 -5.48 15.92
C ALA A 257 -0.56 -4.05 15.88
N GLY A 258 -0.05 -3.15 16.75
CA GLY A 258 -0.42 -1.73 16.75
C GLY A 258 -0.08 -1.01 15.46
N ASP A 259 1.07 -1.32 14.84
CA ASP A 259 1.46 -0.76 13.55
C ASP A 259 0.53 -1.19 12.42
N SER A 260 -0.06 -2.39 12.50
CA SER A 260 -1.10 -2.83 11.55
C SER A 260 -2.37 -1.97 11.66
N VAL A 261 -2.78 -1.62 12.88
CA VAL A 261 -3.92 -0.71 13.11
C VAL A 261 -3.62 0.67 12.56
N MET A 262 -2.41 1.19 12.82
CA MET A 262 -1.96 2.48 12.33
C MET A 262 -1.93 2.53 10.80
N LEU A 263 -1.37 1.52 10.14
CA LEU A 263 -1.36 1.41 8.69
C LEU A 263 -2.79 1.39 8.12
N PHE A 264 -3.70 0.63 8.74
CA PHE A 264 -5.10 0.59 8.33
C PHE A 264 -5.76 1.97 8.46
N ALA A 265 -5.65 2.61 9.63
CA ALA A 265 -6.23 3.91 9.90
C ALA A 265 -5.72 4.98 8.91
N LEU A 266 -4.40 5.03 8.68
CA LEU A 266 -3.80 5.97 7.74
C LEU A 266 -4.18 5.69 6.29
N THR A 267 -4.39 4.42 5.93
CA THR A 267 -4.88 4.07 4.59
C THR A 267 -6.32 4.55 4.38
N VAL A 268 -7.17 4.46 5.40
CA VAL A 268 -8.55 4.99 5.34
C VAL A 268 -8.52 6.50 5.20
N VAL A 269 -7.72 7.20 6.00
CA VAL A 269 -7.55 8.66 5.92
C VAL A 269 -6.95 9.09 4.58
N GLY A 270 -5.94 8.36 4.09
CA GLY A 270 -5.35 8.60 2.77
C GLY A 270 -6.37 8.47 1.63
N GLY A 271 -7.31 7.54 1.75
CA GLY A 271 -8.41 7.32 0.80
C GLY A 271 -8.33 5.99 0.06
N VAL A 272 -9.12 5.01 0.49
CA VAL A 272 -9.08 3.61 0.00
C VAL A 272 -9.65 3.41 -1.42
N TYR A 273 -10.32 4.40 -1.96
CA TYR A 273 -10.96 4.31 -3.29
C TYR A 273 -10.08 4.81 -4.43
N HIS A 274 -9.00 5.52 -4.10
CA HIS A 274 -8.11 6.13 -5.07
C HIS A 274 -6.67 5.65 -4.85
N TRP A 275 -5.95 5.35 -5.92
CA TRP A 275 -4.56 4.87 -5.86
C TRP A 275 -3.61 5.82 -5.10
N ALA A 276 -3.82 7.14 -5.23
CA ALA A 276 -3.04 8.14 -4.50
C ALA A 276 -3.22 8.05 -2.98
N GLY A 277 -4.33 7.47 -2.50
CA GLY A 277 -4.56 7.28 -1.07
C GLY A 277 -3.53 6.35 -0.42
N ALA A 278 -3.07 5.32 -1.14
CA ALA A 278 -2.00 4.45 -0.66
C ALA A 278 -0.66 5.20 -0.54
N LEU A 279 -0.36 6.10 -1.50
CA LEU A 279 0.82 6.98 -1.42
C LEU A 279 0.74 7.91 -0.22
N ILE A 280 -0.40 8.57 -0.04
CA ILE A 280 -0.65 9.47 1.09
C ILE A 280 -0.50 8.71 2.41
N ALA A 281 -1.03 7.49 2.52
CA ALA A 281 -0.91 6.66 3.72
C ALA A 281 0.56 6.37 4.07
N GLY A 282 1.38 5.97 3.10
CA GLY A 282 2.81 5.73 3.31
C GLY A 282 3.57 7.00 3.72
N LEU A 283 3.24 8.15 3.13
CA LEU A 283 3.82 9.44 3.50
C LEU A 283 3.39 9.84 4.92
N LEU A 284 2.12 9.71 5.26
CA LEU A 284 1.61 9.98 6.60
C LEU A 284 2.29 9.11 7.66
N LEU A 285 2.59 7.86 7.33
CA LEU A 285 3.17 6.92 8.29
C LEU A 285 4.66 7.21 8.60
N ARG A 286 5.43 7.72 7.64
CA ARG A 286 6.89 7.91 7.80
C ARG A 286 7.35 9.34 7.58
N ALA A 287 6.91 9.99 6.50
CA ALA A 287 7.43 11.31 6.14
C ALA A 287 6.89 12.40 7.07
N VAL A 288 5.62 12.34 7.48
CA VAL A 288 5.03 13.36 8.35
C VAL A 288 5.64 13.36 9.75
N PRO A 289 5.80 12.21 10.46
CA PRO A 289 6.52 12.20 11.74
C PRO A 289 7.98 12.68 11.62
N ALA A 290 8.68 12.29 10.54
CA ALA A 290 10.04 12.76 10.29
C ALA A 290 10.10 14.29 10.09
N LEU A 291 9.14 14.86 9.36
CA LEU A 291 9.03 16.30 9.14
C LEU A 291 8.80 17.06 10.45
N LEU A 292 7.90 16.57 11.31
CA LEU A 292 7.65 17.17 12.62
C LEU A 292 8.89 17.15 13.50
N THR A 293 9.68 16.09 13.44
CA THR A 293 10.96 15.97 14.16
C THR A 293 11.99 16.97 13.63
N ASP A 294 12.07 17.16 12.30
CA ASP A 294 12.96 18.16 11.68
C ASP A 294 12.60 19.60 12.09
N PHE A 295 11.33 19.90 12.36
CA PHE A 295 10.89 21.18 12.92
C PHE A 295 11.17 21.31 14.44
N GLY A 296 11.85 20.37 15.05
CA GLY A 296 12.20 20.40 16.48
C GLY A 296 11.04 20.06 17.42
N VAL A 297 9.92 19.54 16.88
CA VAL A 297 8.79 19.10 17.70
C VAL A 297 9.20 17.80 18.41
N ASN A 298 9.03 17.78 19.75
CA ASN A 298 9.30 16.59 20.54
C ASN A 298 8.45 15.40 20.00
N GLY A 299 9.07 14.24 19.84
CA GLY A 299 8.43 13.06 19.26
C GLY A 299 7.08 12.68 19.90
N TYR A 300 6.93 12.86 21.22
CA TYR A 300 5.65 12.61 21.92
C TYR A 300 4.58 13.63 21.53
N LEU A 301 4.95 14.92 21.43
CA LEU A 301 4.04 15.95 20.95
C LEU A 301 3.67 15.74 19.48
N ALA A 302 4.62 15.34 18.66
CA ALA A 302 4.37 14.99 17.27
C ALA A 302 3.33 13.86 17.14
N MET A 303 3.38 12.83 17.98
CA MET A 303 2.39 11.76 18.03
C MET A 303 1.00 12.26 18.42
N ILE A 304 0.92 13.17 19.41
CA ILE A 304 -0.38 13.74 19.84
C ILE A 304 -0.98 14.58 18.71
N PHE A 305 -0.22 15.50 18.13
CA PHE A 305 -0.69 16.32 16.99
C PHE A 305 -1.11 15.47 15.82
N PHE A 306 -0.33 14.42 15.51
CA PHE A 306 -0.65 13.50 14.45
C PHE A 306 -1.96 12.73 14.72
N GLY A 307 -2.16 12.24 15.95
CA GLY A 307 -3.39 11.56 16.36
C GLY A 307 -4.63 12.47 16.26
N VAL A 308 -4.52 13.73 16.71
CA VAL A 308 -5.60 14.72 16.60
C VAL A 308 -5.89 15.05 15.14
N ALA A 309 -4.85 15.27 14.32
CA ALA A 309 -5.01 15.55 12.89
C ALA A 309 -5.66 14.38 12.15
N LEU A 310 -5.30 13.16 12.52
CA LEU A 310 -5.89 11.93 11.98
C LEU A 310 -7.36 11.79 12.34
N LEU A 311 -7.72 12.05 13.61
CA LEU A 311 -9.12 12.06 14.05
C LEU A 311 -9.93 13.12 13.30
N HIS A 312 -9.37 14.33 13.17
CA HIS A 312 -10.00 15.40 12.42
C HIS A 312 -10.21 15.03 10.95
N ALA A 313 -9.19 14.47 10.29
CA ALA A 313 -9.26 14.02 8.89
C ALA A 313 -10.32 12.92 8.72
N LEU A 314 -10.45 11.99 9.67
CA LEU A 314 -11.45 10.94 9.61
C LEU A 314 -12.88 11.49 9.67
N ILE A 315 -13.11 12.55 10.44
CA ILE A 315 -14.42 13.20 10.58
C ILE A 315 -14.74 14.05 9.34
N THR A 316 -13.78 14.81 8.84
CA THR A 316 -14.00 15.83 7.78
C THR A 316 -13.84 15.27 6.36
N ALA A 317 -13.16 14.14 6.19
CA ALA A 317 -12.82 13.56 4.89
C ALA A 317 -13.36 12.13 4.69
N PRO A 318 -14.66 11.91 4.58
CA PRO A 318 -15.24 10.57 4.46
C PRO A 318 -14.78 9.81 3.19
N SER A 319 -14.35 10.53 2.15
CA SER A 319 -13.72 9.95 0.94
C SER A 319 -12.19 9.83 1.02
N GLY A 320 -11.60 10.23 2.15
CA GLY A 320 -10.17 10.36 2.36
C GLY A 320 -9.55 11.57 1.67
N ILE A 321 -8.31 11.88 2.02
CA ILE A 321 -7.55 13.04 1.49
C ILE A 321 -7.43 12.96 -0.05
N ALA A 322 -7.14 11.77 -0.60
CA ALA A 322 -7.07 11.57 -2.05
C ALA A 322 -8.38 11.88 -2.76
N GLY A 323 -9.52 11.54 -2.17
CA GLY A 323 -10.84 11.83 -2.72
C GLY A 323 -11.14 13.33 -2.74
N GLN A 324 -10.77 14.05 -1.67
CA GLN A 324 -10.92 15.52 -1.62
C GLN A 324 -10.04 16.22 -2.66
N LEU A 325 -8.77 15.80 -2.79
CA LEU A 325 -7.85 16.34 -3.79
C LEU A 325 -8.36 16.10 -5.23
N ALA A 326 -8.85 14.89 -5.51
CA ALA A 326 -9.43 14.57 -6.81
C ALA A 326 -10.67 15.45 -7.11
N GLY A 327 -11.55 15.64 -6.14
CA GLY A 327 -12.72 16.51 -6.25
C GLY A 327 -12.36 17.97 -6.49
N ALA A 328 -11.37 18.48 -5.75
CA ALA A 328 -10.85 19.85 -5.93
C ALA A 328 -10.25 20.05 -7.34
N PHE A 329 -9.46 19.07 -7.80
CA PHE A 329 -8.88 19.12 -9.15
C PHE A 329 -9.95 19.11 -10.25
N GLU A 330 -10.99 18.29 -10.08
CA GLU A 330 -12.13 18.30 -11.03
C GLU A 330 -12.89 19.63 -11.02
N ALA A 331 -13.07 20.24 -9.85
CA ALA A 331 -13.73 21.54 -9.75
C ALA A 331 -12.95 22.64 -10.46
N VAL A 332 -11.61 22.66 -10.28
CA VAL A 332 -10.72 23.58 -10.99
C VAL A 332 -10.78 23.36 -12.49
N ARG A 333 -10.67 22.10 -12.94
CA ARG A 333 -10.76 21.75 -14.37
C ARG A 333 -12.09 22.21 -15.01
N LYS A 334 -13.21 22.03 -14.29
CA LYS A 334 -14.53 22.47 -14.76
C LYS A 334 -14.64 24.00 -14.86
N ARG A 335 -14.00 24.74 -13.94
CA ARG A 335 -13.95 26.21 -13.99
C ARG A 335 -13.17 26.70 -15.21
N PHE A 336 -11.98 26.11 -15.47
CA PHE A 336 -11.19 26.43 -16.66
C PHE A 336 -11.92 26.11 -17.98
N ALA A 337 -12.58 24.94 -18.05
CA ALA A 337 -13.35 24.54 -19.23
C ALA A 337 -14.56 25.47 -19.52
N ARG A 338 -15.18 26.05 -18.47
CA ARG A 338 -16.26 27.03 -18.60
C ARG A 338 -15.73 28.40 -19.01
N GLY A 339 -14.58 28.84 -18.53
CA GLY A 339 -13.93 30.08 -18.90
C GLY A 339 -13.58 30.13 -20.39
N VAL A 340 -13.05 29.02 -20.93
CA VAL A 340 -12.72 28.91 -22.36
C VAL A 340 -13.97 28.97 -23.26
N ARG A 341 -15.07 28.30 -22.85
CA ARG A 341 -16.35 28.37 -23.62
C ARG A 341 -17.03 29.73 -23.56
N GLY A 342 -16.89 30.45 -22.42
CA GLY A 342 -17.43 31.80 -22.29
C GLY A 342 -16.71 32.80 -23.20
N SER A 343 -15.38 32.68 -23.35
CA SER A 343 -14.59 33.56 -24.25
C SER A 343 -14.84 33.31 -25.73
N ASP A 344 -15.21 32.08 -26.12
CA ASP A 344 -15.55 31.76 -27.52
C ASP A 344 -16.94 32.30 -27.91
N GLN A 345 -17.91 32.29 -27.00
CA GLN A 345 -19.24 32.87 -27.23
C GLN A 345 -19.21 34.41 -27.28
N GLU A 346 -18.32 35.06 -26.53
CA GLU A 346 -18.15 36.52 -26.55
C GLU A 346 -17.47 37.00 -27.84
N LYS A 347 -16.58 36.16 -28.44
CA LYS A 347 -15.96 36.44 -29.77
C LYS A 347 -16.90 36.22 -30.95
N GLU A 348 -17.90 35.35 -30.85
CA GLU A 348 -18.91 35.13 -31.88
C GLU A 348 -20.07 36.15 -31.82
N ALA A 349 -20.22 36.88 -30.70
CA ALA A 349 -21.29 37.87 -30.49
C ALA A 349 -20.91 39.32 -30.86
N THR A 350 -19.68 39.58 -31.31
CA THR A 350 -19.26 40.89 -31.80
C THR A 350 -19.46 40.94 -33.34
N PRO A 351 -20.39 41.81 -33.86
CA PRO A 351 -20.68 41.94 -35.28
C PRO A 351 -19.53 42.56 -36.09
#